data_2417c6e921a13a71e04ac361a41b0824
#
_entry.id   2417c6e921a13a71e04ac361a41b0824
#
_cell.length_a   1.000
_cell.length_b   1.000
_cell.length_c   1.000
_cell.angle_alpha   90.00
_cell.angle_beta   90.00
_cell.angle_gamma   90.00
#
_symmetry.space_group_name_H-M   'P 1'
#
loop_
_entity.id
_entity.type
_entity.pdbx_description
1 polymer ?
#
loop_
_entity_poly.entity_id
_entity_poly.type
_entity_poly.pdbx_seq_one_letter_code
_entity_poly.pdbx_strand_id
1 'polypeptide(L)'
;EVDTLVAKGEGWLEQHPEKELIARRALKHRRGLANLALARLIEAETQDDERVTGEEEQAARDAVEQELEKPIRLHDLRLDTVADVLREKKAATVLDLGCGEGRLMARLIKERSFRRIVGVDASIASLERATRRLHLDNAGEAMRKRVQLLQGSLTYADRRMIGFDAAALVEVIEHIDLPRLSALCA
;
A
#
# COMPACT_ATOMS: atom_id res chain seq x y z
N GLU A 1 -21.42 -9.21 1.83
CA GLU A 1 -20.33 -10.20 1.74
C GLU A 1 -19.96 -10.75 3.13
N VAL A 2 -19.83 -9.88 4.16
CA VAL A 2 -19.63 -10.32 5.56
C VAL A 2 -20.81 -11.19 6.01
N ASP A 3 -22.03 -10.69 5.83
CA ASP A 3 -23.23 -11.43 6.19
C ASP A 3 -23.38 -12.75 5.42
N THR A 4 -22.90 -12.79 4.18
CA THR A 4 -22.85 -14.01 3.37
C THR A 4 -21.81 -15.01 3.90
N LEU A 5 -20.64 -14.53 4.36
CA LEU A 5 -19.60 -15.37 4.95
C LEU A 5 -20.11 -15.95 6.30
N VAL A 6 -20.67 -15.10 7.14
CA VAL A 6 -21.25 -15.51 8.44
C VAL A 6 -22.37 -16.52 8.24
N ALA A 7 -23.35 -16.21 7.38
CA ALA A 7 -24.46 -17.12 7.11
C ALA A 7 -24.05 -18.47 6.51
N LYS A 8 -23.00 -18.50 5.65
CA LYS A 8 -22.46 -19.76 5.11
C LYS A 8 -21.54 -20.50 6.09
N GLY A 9 -21.00 -19.78 7.07
CA GLY A 9 -20.14 -20.31 8.10
C GLY A 9 -20.87 -20.73 9.38
N GLU A 10 -22.15 -20.44 9.47
CA GLU A 10 -22.97 -20.71 10.65
C GLU A 10 -22.90 -22.19 11.05
N GLY A 11 -22.59 -22.43 12.34
CA GLY A 11 -22.49 -23.76 12.95
C GLY A 11 -21.15 -24.50 12.73
N TRP A 12 -20.26 -24.05 11.83
CA TRP A 12 -18.96 -24.71 11.63
C TRP A 12 -17.75 -23.74 11.67
N LEU A 13 -17.91 -22.51 11.18
CA LEU A 13 -16.79 -21.58 11.07
C LEU A 13 -16.38 -21.04 12.43
N GLU A 14 -17.32 -20.82 13.33
CA GLU A 14 -17.10 -20.30 14.69
C GLU A 14 -16.15 -21.21 15.48
N GLN A 15 -16.34 -22.53 15.36
CA GLN A 15 -15.53 -23.55 16.05
C GLN A 15 -14.30 -24.00 15.25
N HIS A 16 -14.07 -23.48 14.05
CA HIS A 16 -12.96 -23.91 13.20
C HIS A 16 -11.62 -23.33 13.68
N PRO A 17 -10.56 -24.17 13.88
CA PRO A 17 -9.27 -23.71 14.40
C PRO A 17 -8.59 -22.67 13.49
N GLU A 18 -8.90 -22.63 12.19
CA GLU A 18 -8.35 -21.68 11.23
C GLU A 18 -9.38 -20.61 10.79
N LYS A 19 -10.38 -20.31 11.62
CA LYS A 19 -11.46 -19.35 11.30
C LYS A 19 -10.95 -17.99 10.82
N GLU A 20 -9.89 -17.47 11.45
CA GLU A 20 -9.28 -16.20 11.05
C GLU A 20 -8.66 -16.26 9.66
N LEU A 21 -7.96 -17.35 9.35
CA LEU A 21 -7.34 -17.54 8.04
C LEU A 21 -8.39 -17.63 6.93
N ILE A 22 -9.49 -18.33 7.23
CA ILE A 22 -10.64 -18.49 6.32
C ILE A 22 -11.31 -17.13 6.09
N ALA A 23 -11.62 -16.37 7.14
CA ALA A 23 -12.22 -15.04 7.04
C ALA A 23 -11.31 -14.07 6.29
N ARG A 24 -10.01 -14.04 6.58
CA ARG A 24 -9.02 -13.21 5.89
C ARG A 24 -8.89 -13.57 4.40
N ARG A 25 -8.92 -14.85 4.04
CA ARG A 25 -8.87 -15.30 2.64
C ARG A 25 -10.15 -14.98 1.88
N ALA A 26 -11.31 -15.23 2.47
CA ALA A 26 -12.61 -14.93 1.87
C ALA A 26 -12.79 -13.42 1.59
N LEU A 27 -12.24 -12.56 2.45
CA LEU A 27 -12.36 -11.11 2.37
C LEU A 27 -11.04 -10.41 1.98
N LYS A 28 -10.15 -11.14 1.29
CA LYS A 28 -8.78 -10.73 0.94
C LYS A 28 -8.66 -9.32 0.33
N HIS A 29 -9.66 -8.87 -0.40
CA HIS A 29 -9.66 -7.57 -1.06
C HIS A 29 -10.33 -6.44 -0.25
N ARG A 30 -10.83 -6.75 0.96
CA ARG A 30 -11.58 -5.80 1.80
C ARG A 30 -11.20 -5.95 3.28
N ARG A 31 -10.00 -5.51 3.63
CA ARG A 31 -9.42 -5.66 4.99
C ARG A 31 -10.35 -5.19 6.11
N GLY A 32 -11.06 -4.07 5.92
CA GLY A 32 -12.03 -3.57 6.91
C GLY A 32 -13.20 -4.53 7.17
N LEU A 33 -13.64 -5.28 6.15
CA LEU A 33 -14.72 -6.26 6.30
C LEU A 33 -14.25 -7.56 6.97
N ALA A 34 -12.97 -7.93 6.80
CA ALA A 34 -12.39 -9.08 7.51
C ALA A 34 -12.36 -8.85 9.02
N ASN A 35 -11.98 -7.65 9.46
CA ASN A 35 -11.97 -7.27 10.87
C ASN A 35 -13.40 -7.22 11.46
N LEU A 36 -14.38 -6.71 10.71
CA LEU A 36 -15.78 -6.70 11.12
C LEU A 36 -16.34 -8.12 11.23
N ALA A 37 -15.99 -9.03 10.33
CA ALA A 37 -16.39 -10.43 10.38
C ALA A 37 -15.78 -11.15 11.58
N LEU A 38 -14.50 -10.90 11.88
CA LEU A 38 -13.82 -11.43 13.05
C LEU A 38 -14.44 -10.94 14.36
N ALA A 39 -14.74 -9.65 14.48
CA ALA A 39 -15.41 -9.09 15.65
C ALA A 39 -16.76 -9.78 15.91
N ARG A 40 -17.58 -9.98 14.88
CA ARG A 40 -18.88 -10.68 15.01
C ARG A 40 -18.74 -12.16 15.37
N LEU A 41 -17.68 -12.84 14.91
CA LEU A 41 -17.42 -14.24 15.28
C LEU A 41 -16.95 -14.36 16.74
N ILE A 42 -16.22 -13.37 17.25
CA ILE A 42 -15.81 -13.28 18.66
C ILE A 42 -17.02 -12.95 19.54
N GLU A 43 -17.89 -12.03 19.14
CA GLU A 43 -19.13 -11.69 19.86
C GLU A 43 -20.08 -12.89 19.99
N ALA A 44 -20.11 -13.78 19.01
CA ALA A 44 -20.90 -15.01 19.07
C ALA A 44 -20.35 -16.03 20.08
N GLU A 45 -19.02 -16.08 20.29
CA GLU A 45 -18.40 -16.95 21.32
C GLU A 45 -18.59 -16.43 22.76
N THR A 46 -18.72 -15.10 22.94
CA THR A 46 -18.80 -14.49 24.29
C THR A 46 -20.19 -14.47 24.89
N GLN A 47 -21.23 -14.94 24.18
CA GLN A 47 -22.58 -15.07 24.77
C GLN A 47 -22.71 -16.20 25.80
N ASP A 48 -21.74 -17.12 25.92
CA ASP A 48 -21.77 -18.25 26.87
C ASP A 48 -20.89 -18.06 28.12
N ASP A 49 -20.08 -16.99 28.20
CA ASP A 49 -19.23 -16.73 29.37
C ASP A 49 -19.35 -15.28 29.85
N GLU A 50 -20.16 -15.03 30.85
CA GLU A 50 -20.22 -13.74 31.54
C GLU A 50 -18.92 -13.47 32.31
N ARG A 51 -18.29 -12.32 32.03
CA ARG A 51 -17.19 -11.62 32.73
C ARG A 51 -15.81 -11.74 32.12
N VAL A 52 -15.63 -11.20 30.93
CA VAL A 52 -14.34 -10.59 30.60
C VAL A 52 -14.41 -9.10 30.99
N THR A 53 -13.51 -8.64 31.85
CA THR A 53 -13.47 -7.24 32.29
C THR A 53 -13.13 -6.34 31.13
N GLY A 54 -13.75 -5.16 31.04
CA GLY A 54 -13.57 -4.22 29.90
C GLY A 54 -12.11 -3.80 29.62
N GLU A 55 -11.19 -4.07 30.55
CA GLU A 55 -9.75 -3.84 30.41
C GLU A 55 -9.07 -4.86 29.46
N GLU A 56 -9.51 -6.12 29.48
CA GLU A 56 -8.96 -7.16 28.58
C GLU A 56 -9.43 -6.99 27.15
N GLU A 57 -10.68 -6.56 26.95
CA GLU A 57 -11.19 -6.23 25.62
C GLU A 57 -10.48 -4.99 25.02
N GLN A 58 -10.22 -3.99 25.85
CA GLN A 58 -9.49 -2.79 25.42
C GLN A 58 -8.05 -3.15 25.06
N ALA A 59 -7.37 -3.95 25.89
CA ALA A 59 -6.01 -4.43 25.59
C ALA A 59 -5.94 -5.27 24.31
N ALA A 60 -6.95 -6.10 24.04
CA ALA A 60 -7.04 -6.87 22.82
C ALA A 60 -7.27 -5.99 21.58
N ARG A 61 -8.11 -4.96 21.68
CA ARG A 61 -8.34 -3.96 20.63
C ARG A 61 -7.08 -3.15 20.33
N ASP A 62 -6.40 -2.69 21.39
CA ASP A 62 -5.17 -1.92 21.27
C ASP A 62 -4.03 -2.76 20.67
N ALA A 63 -3.95 -4.06 20.99
CA ALA A 63 -3.00 -4.99 20.39
C ALA A 63 -3.24 -5.21 18.89
N VAL A 64 -4.52 -5.34 18.48
CA VAL A 64 -4.90 -5.48 17.07
C VAL A 64 -4.61 -4.19 16.30
N GLU A 65 -4.87 -3.03 16.90
CA GLU A 65 -4.58 -1.72 16.29
C GLU A 65 -3.07 -1.51 16.14
N GLN A 66 -2.26 -1.86 17.14
CA GLN A 66 -0.81 -1.84 17.07
C GLN A 66 -0.24 -2.78 15.99
N GLU A 67 -0.80 -3.97 15.83
CA GLU A 67 -0.42 -4.90 14.76
C GLU A 67 -0.75 -4.36 13.36
N LEU A 68 -1.85 -3.64 13.20
CA LEU A 68 -2.24 -3.00 11.94
C LEU A 68 -1.39 -1.75 11.63
N GLU A 69 -0.95 -1.03 12.66
CA GLU A 69 -0.09 0.15 12.50
C GLU A 69 1.35 -0.19 12.12
N LYS A 70 1.90 -1.33 12.57
CA LYS A 70 3.28 -1.75 12.29
C LYS A 70 3.63 -1.79 10.80
N PRO A 71 2.82 -2.40 9.90
CA PRO A 71 3.10 -2.43 8.47
C PRO A 71 3.06 -1.03 7.83
N ILE A 72 2.14 -0.18 8.28
CA ILE A 72 1.99 1.20 7.79
C ILE A 72 3.21 2.03 8.16
N ARG A 73 3.65 1.96 9.42
CA ARG A 73 4.85 2.65 9.91
C ARG A 73 6.11 2.18 9.20
N LEU A 74 6.26 0.88 8.96
CA LEU A 74 7.41 0.34 8.25
C LEU A 74 7.47 0.81 6.80
N HIS A 75 6.32 0.81 6.11
CA HIS A 75 6.25 1.33 4.75
C HIS A 75 6.59 2.83 4.68
N ASP A 76 6.05 3.62 5.60
CA ASP A 76 6.36 5.05 5.66
C ASP A 76 7.85 5.29 5.96
N LEU A 77 8.45 4.53 6.89
CA LEU A 77 9.88 4.60 7.19
C LEU A 77 10.74 4.27 5.96
N ARG A 78 10.36 3.26 5.17
CA ARG A 78 11.05 2.92 3.91
C ARG A 78 11.01 4.09 2.93
N LEU A 79 9.83 4.70 2.75
CA LEU A 79 9.67 5.84 1.83
C LEU A 79 10.46 7.07 2.29
N ASP A 80 10.50 7.34 3.59
CA ASP A 80 11.29 8.43 4.17
C ASP A 80 12.79 8.16 3.99
N THR A 81 13.25 6.94 4.25
CA THR A 81 14.64 6.52 4.01
C THR A 81 15.05 6.68 2.53
N VAL A 82 14.19 6.28 1.59
CA VAL A 82 14.47 6.45 0.16
C VAL A 82 14.56 7.93 -0.21
N ALA A 83 13.66 8.78 0.31
CA ALA A 83 13.72 10.22 0.08
C ALA A 83 15.02 10.83 0.63
N ASP A 84 15.48 10.39 1.81
CA ASP A 84 16.74 10.83 2.41
C ASP A 84 17.95 10.43 1.57
N VAL A 85 18.01 9.18 1.09
CA VAL A 85 19.08 8.71 0.21
C VAL A 85 19.12 9.50 -1.09
N LEU A 86 17.97 9.76 -1.71
CA LEU A 86 17.89 10.57 -2.94
C LEU A 86 18.39 12.00 -2.71
N ARG A 87 18.11 12.57 -1.54
CA ARG A 87 18.60 13.90 -1.12
C ARG A 87 20.12 13.90 -0.91
N GLU A 88 20.64 12.91 -0.18
CA GLU A 88 22.08 12.75 0.03
C GLU A 88 22.86 12.62 -1.27
N LYS A 89 22.32 11.86 -2.24
CA LYS A 89 22.91 11.69 -3.57
C LYS A 89 22.71 12.92 -4.46
N LYS A 90 22.02 13.97 -3.99
CA LYS A 90 21.73 15.21 -4.74
C LYS A 90 21.03 14.95 -6.08
N ALA A 91 20.21 13.91 -6.15
CA ALA A 91 19.41 13.62 -7.32
C ALA A 91 18.43 14.77 -7.58
N ALA A 92 18.53 15.42 -8.73
CA ALA A 92 17.62 16.48 -9.12
C ALA A 92 16.43 15.95 -9.95
N THR A 93 16.64 14.85 -10.63
CA THR A 93 15.64 14.17 -11.45
C THR A 93 15.46 12.74 -10.96
N VAL A 94 14.24 12.37 -10.57
CA VAL A 94 13.91 11.09 -9.95
C VAL A 94 12.83 10.38 -10.72
N LEU A 95 13.04 9.09 -10.95
CA LEU A 95 12.07 8.16 -11.51
C LEU A 95 11.58 7.21 -10.41
N ASP A 96 10.27 7.20 -10.15
CA ASP A 96 9.61 6.30 -9.20
C ASP A 96 8.96 5.15 -9.97
N LEU A 97 9.60 3.99 -9.98
CA LEU A 97 9.19 2.80 -10.72
C LEU A 97 8.25 1.94 -9.86
N GLY A 98 7.01 1.77 -10.32
CA GLY A 98 5.95 1.18 -9.53
C GLY A 98 5.41 2.18 -8.50
N CYS A 99 5.18 3.43 -8.91
CA CYS A 99 4.83 4.53 -8.02
C CYS A 99 3.50 4.33 -7.26
N GLY A 100 2.66 3.38 -7.68
CA GLY A 100 1.38 3.09 -7.07
C GLY A 100 0.51 4.34 -6.92
N GLU A 101 0.10 4.64 -5.71
CA GLU A 101 -0.70 5.82 -5.37
C GLU A 101 0.15 7.10 -5.16
N GLY A 102 1.42 7.12 -5.55
CA GLY A 102 2.29 8.29 -5.48
C GLY A 102 2.75 8.67 -4.07
N ARG A 103 2.88 7.72 -3.15
CA ARG A 103 3.28 7.99 -1.75
C ARG A 103 4.71 8.52 -1.62
N LEU A 104 5.67 7.95 -2.39
CA LEU A 104 7.04 8.47 -2.44
C LEU A 104 7.05 9.85 -3.10
N MET A 105 6.38 10.00 -4.24
CA MET A 105 6.28 11.26 -4.94
C MET A 105 5.72 12.39 -4.06
N ALA A 106 4.73 12.10 -3.18
CA ALA A 106 4.18 13.07 -2.25
C ALA A 106 5.21 13.60 -1.22
N ARG A 107 6.26 12.81 -0.92
CA ARG A 107 7.40 13.25 -0.10
C ARG A 107 8.35 14.12 -0.92
N LEU A 108 8.74 13.65 -2.10
CA LEU A 108 9.69 14.35 -2.97
C LEU A 108 9.20 15.73 -3.41
N ILE A 109 7.90 15.87 -3.66
CA ILE A 109 7.29 17.16 -4.09
C ILE A 109 7.51 18.28 -3.07
N LYS A 110 7.59 17.95 -1.77
CA LYS A 110 7.80 18.93 -0.70
C LYS A 110 9.17 19.61 -0.77
N GLU A 111 10.13 19.00 -1.47
CA GLU A 111 11.49 19.48 -1.59
C GLU A 111 11.77 20.06 -2.98
N ARG A 112 12.22 21.30 -3.03
CA ARG A 112 12.52 22.00 -4.28
C ARG A 112 13.78 21.51 -4.99
N SER A 113 14.64 20.75 -4.29
CA SER A 113 15.84 20.12 -4.86
C SER A 113 15.49 19.12 -5.97
N PHE A 114 14.38 18.40 -5.84
CA PHE A 114 13.87 17.51 -6.88
C PHE A 114 13.17 18.32 -7.97
N ARG A 115 13.88 18.58 -9.07
CA ARG A 115 13.39 19.44 -10.19
C ARG A 115 12.46 18.71 -11.14
N ARG A 116 12.61 17.39 -11.28
CA ARG A 116 11.76 16.53 -12.11
C ARG A 116 11.49 15.22 -11.36
N ILE A 117 10.22 14.87 -11.21
CA ILE A 117 9.77 13.65 -10.53
C ILE A 117 8.79 12.98 -11.50
N VAL A 118 9.10 11.76 -11.91
CA VAL A 118 8.24 10.97 -12.80
C VAL A 118 7.89 9.67 -12.13
N GLY A 119 6.60 9.41 -11.95
CA GLY A 119 6.09 8.14 -11.46
C GLY A 119 5.59 7.28 -12.61
N VAL A 120 5.94 6.00 -12.58
CA VAL A 120 5.49 5.01 -13.56
C VAL A 120 4.77 3.88 -12.85
N ASP A 121 3.59 3.51 -13.34
CA ASP A 121 2.84 2.36 -12.86
C ASP A 121 2.05 1.69 -13.99
N ALA A 122 1.87 0.38 -13.91
CA ALA A 122 1.08 -0.36 -14.89
C ALA A 122 -0.44 -0.14 -14.68
N SER A 123 -0.85 0.15 -13.45
CA SER A 123 -2.25 0.28 -13.03
C SER A 123 -2.77 1.71 -13.23
N ILE A 124 -3.69 1.89 -14.18
CA ILE A 124 -4.40 3.16 -14.39
C ILE A 124 -5.10 3.61 -13.10
N ALA A 125 -5.77 2.70 -12.40
CA ALA A 125 -6.48 3.01 -11.16
C ALA A 125 -5.54 3.50 -10.05
N SER A 126 -4.29 3.03 -10.00
CA SER A 126 -3.26 3.54 -9.09
C SER A 126 -2.83 4.94 -9.47
N LEU A 127 -2.60 5.18 -10.75
CA LEU A 127 -2.23 6.52 -11.28
C LEU A 127 -3.33 7.56 -11.06
N GLU A 128 -4.60 7.19 -11.18
CA GLU A 128 -5.72 8.08 -10.84
C GLU A 128 -5.73 8.44 -9.35
N ARG A 129 -5.46 7.47 -8.46
CA ARG A 129 -5.32 7.74 -7.02
C ARG A 129 -4.10 8.64 -6.75
N ALA A 130 -2.97 8.40 -7.44
CA ALA A 130 -1.79 9.26 -7.37
C ALA A 130 -2.11 10.68 -7.82
N THR A 131 -2.80 10.86 -8.94
CA THR A 131 -3.22 12.17 -9.46
C THR A 131 -4.00 12.95 -8.42
N ARG A 132 -4.99 12.30 -7.78
CA ARG A 132 -5.78 12.92 -6.69
C ARG A 132 -4.93 13.23 -5.47
N ARG A 133 -4.09 12.29 -5.01
CA ARG A 133 -3.20 12.47 -3.85
C ARG A 133 -2.23 13.64 -4.03
N LEU A 134 -1.67 13.79 -5.23
CA LEU A 134 -0.69 14.81 -5.56
C LEU A 134 -1.34 16.12 -6.02
N HIS A 135 -2.68 16.18 -6.05
CA HIS A 135 -3.47 17.33 -6.50
C HIS A 135 -3.10 17.81 -7.91
N LEU A 136 -2.74 16.88 -8.82
CA LEU A 136 -2.28 17.22 -10.16
C LEU A 136 -3.41 17.70 -11.09
N ASP A 137 -4.67 17.34 -10.81
CA ASP A 137 -5.85 17.80 -11.57
C ASP A 137 -5.95 19.33 -11.58
N ASN A 138 -5.68 19.96 -10.44
CA ASN A 138 -5.76 21.41 -10.25
C ASN A 138 -4.38 22.08 -10.21
N ALA A 139 -3.30 21.36 -10.57
CA ALA A 139 -1.95 21.89 -10.50
C ALA A 139 -1.68 22.90 -11.61
N GLY A 140 -0.94 23.94 -11.29
CA GLY A 140 -0.43 24.89 -12.27
C GLY A 140 0.61 24.26 -13.21
N GLU A 141 0.88 24.92 -14.33
CA GLU A 141 1.76 24.42 -15.40
C GLU A 141 3.18 24.04 -14.89
N ALA A 142 3.75 24.85 -14.02
CA ALA A 142 5.08 24.58 -13.43
C ALA A 142 5.10 23.26 -12.64
N MET A 143 4.04 22.95 -11.89
CA MET A 143 3.93 21.70 -11.15
C MET A 143 3.73 20.51 -12.08
N ARG A 144 2.90 20.64 -13.12
CA ARG A 144 2.70 19.58 -14.13
C ARG A 144 3.95 19.28 -14.95
N LYS A 145 4.80 20.28 -15.19
CA LYS A 145 6.12 20.07 -15.82
C LYS A 145 7.09 19.35 -14.88
N ARG A 146 7.03 19.67 -13.60
CA ARG A 146 7.90 19.10 -12.57
C ARG A 146 7.51 17.67 -12.19
N VAL A 147 6.21 17.37 -12.12
CA VAL A 147 5.66 16.10 -11.64
C VAL A 147 4.80 15.47 -12.72
N GLN A 148 5.16 14.28 -13.15
CA GLN A 148 4.47 13.56 -14.21
C GLN A 148 4.14 12.13 -13.76
N LEU A 149 3.01 11.63 -14.20
CA LEU A 149 2.59 10.24 -14.02
C LEU A 149 2.48 9.60 -15.40
N LEU A 150 3.09 8.44 -15.57
CA LEU A 150 3.12 7.71 -16.83
C LEU A 150 2.58 6.29 -16.61
N GLN A 151 1.67 5.88 -17.46
CA GLN A 151 1.34 4.47 -17.55
C GLN A 151 2.45 3.75 -18.32
N GLY A 152 2.99 2.69 -17.72
CA GLY A 152 4.05 1.89 -18.32
C GLY A 152 4.28 0.59 -17.56
N SER A 153 4.88 -0.37 -18.25
CA SER A 153 5.33 -1.62 -17.65
C SER A 153 6.83 -1.57 -17.41
N LEU A 154 7.27 -2.04 -16.27
CA LEU A 154 8.69 -2.08 -15.90
C LEU A 154 9.47 -3.19 -16.63
N THR A 155 8.77 -4.08 -17.33
CA THR A 155 9.38 -5.20 -18.06
C THR A 155 9.62 -4.91 -19.55
N TYR A 156 9.36 -3.69 -19.99
CA TYR A 156 9.60 -3.25 -21.36
C TYR A 156 10.44 -1.97 -21.38
N ALA A 157 11.39 -1.90 -22.31
CA ALA A 157 12.18 -0.70 -22.50
C ALA A 157 11.30 0.48 -22.92
N ASP A 158 11.35 1.57 -22.18
CA ASP A 158 10.62 2.81 -22.46
C ASP A 158 11.56 4.00 -22.42
N ARG A 159 11.70 4.68 -23.56
CA ARG A 159 12.58 5.85 -23.69
C ARG A 159 12.22 7.00 -22.74
N ARG A 160 10.98 7.05 -22.26
CA ARG A 160 10.52 8.07 -21.30
C ARG A 160 11.15 7.89 -19.90
N MET A 161 11.70 6.70 -19.62
CA MET A 161 12.36 6.34 -18.37
C MET A 161 13.87 6.58 -18.35
N ILE A 162 14.42 7.16 -19.42
CA ILE A 162 15.86 7.39 -19.57
C ILE A 162 16.24 8.82 -19.15
N GLY A 163 17.45 8.99 -18.62
CA GLY A 163 18.05 10.31 -18.36
C GLY A 163 17.63 10.92 -17.03
N PHE A 164 17.40 10.08 -16.02
CA PHE A 164 17.22 10.51 -14.64
C PHE A 164 18.49 10.33 -13.82
N ASP A 165 18.69 11.16 -12.81
CA ASP A 165 19.82 11.04 -11.87
C ASP A 165 19.69 9.82 -10.97
N ALA A 166 18.47 9.44 -10.64
CA ALA A 166 18.18 8.27 -9.82
C ALA A 166 16.82 7.66 -10.17
N ALA A 167 16.71 6.34 -9.96
CA ALA A 167 15.46 5.60 -9.99
C ALA A 167 15.21 4.93 -8.62
N ALA A 168 13.99 4.98 -8.15
CA ALA A 168 13.53 4.31 -6.94
C ALA A 168 12.58 3.15 -7.30
N LEU A 169 12.76 2.01 -6.62
CA LEU A 169 11.84 0.87 -6.66
C LEU A 169 11.55 0.49 -5.21
N VAL A 170 10.33 0.73 -4.76
CA VAL A 170 9.92 0.45 -3.38
C VAL A 170 8.78 -0.54 -3.38
N GLU A 171 9.01 -1.73 -2.86
CA GLU A 171 8.03 -2.84 -2.81
C GLU A 171 7.47 -3.19 -4.21
N VAL A 172 8.36 -3.37 -5.17
CA VAL A 172 8.04 -3.66 -6.57
C VAL A 172 8.63 -4.98 -7.02
N ILE A 173 9.89 -5.25 -6.66
CA ILE A 173 10.65 -6.40 -7.17
C ILE A 173 10.01 -7.72 -6.80
N GLU A 174 9.41 -7.82 -5.63
CA GLU A 174 8.69 -8.99 -5.13
C GLU A 174 7.43 -9.35 -5.93
N HIS A 175 6.96 -8.43 -6.77
CA HIS A 175 5.81 -8.63 -7.66
C HIS A 175 6.21 -8.98 -9.10
N ILE A 176 7.52 -9.04 -9.38
CA ILE A 176 8.05 -9.34 -10.72
C ILE A 176 8.57 -10.78 -10.74
N ASP A 177 8.09 -11.56 -11.69
CA ASP A 177 8.58 -12.94 -11.89
C ASP A 177 10.08 -12.93 -12.22
N LEU A 178 10.83 -13.90 -11.69
CA LEU A 178 12.28 -14.03 -11.91
C LEU A 178 12.72 -13.92 -13.38
N PRO A 179 12.04 -14.54 -14.36
CA PRO A 179 12.40 -14.39 -15.78
C PRO A 179 12.26 -12.95 -16.30
N ARG A 180 11.38 -12.14 -15.71
CA ARG A 180 11.15 -10.75 -16.10
C ARG A 180 12.06 -9.76 -15.37
N LEU A 181 12.67 -10.20 -14.26
CA LEU A 181 13.57 -9.35 -13.49
C LEU A 181 14.81 -8.94 -14.28
N SER A 182 15.31 -9.82 -15.16
CA SER A 182 16.41 -9.50 -16.06
C SER A 182 16.08 -8.39 -17.05
N ALA A 183 14.83 -8.30 -17.50
CA ALA A 183 14.37 -7.23 -18.38
C ALA A 183 14.26 -5.86 -17.67
N LEU A 184 14.04 -5.85 -16.36
CA LEU A 184 14.05 -4.62 -15.56
C LEU A 184 15.46 -4.02 -15.43
N CYS A 185 16.50 -4.87 -15.46
CA CYS A 185 17.91 -4.47 -15.29
C CYS A 185 18.62 -4.15 -16.62
N ALA A 186 17.98 -4.38 -17.76
CA ALA A 186 18.53 -4.14 -19.10
C ALA A 186 18.23 -2.74 -19.61
#